data_8665b5bb62ca19a9b5f0d986b988bfa8
#
_entry.id   8665b5bb62ca19a9b5f0d986b988bfa8
#
_cell.length_a   1.000
_cell.length_b   1.000
_cell.length_c   1.000
_cell.angle_alpha   90.00
_cell.angle_beta   90.00
_cell.angle_gamma   90.00
#
_symmetry.space_group_name_H-M   'P 1'
#
loop_
_entity.id
_entity.type
_entity.pdbx_description
1 polymer ?
#
loop_
_entity_poly.entity_id
_entity_poly.type
_entity_poly.pdbx_seq_one_letter_code
_entity_poly.pdbx_strand_id
1 'polypeptide(L)'
;MVKKEMIAMLLAGGQGSRLGVLTEKVAKPAVAFGGKYRIIDFPLSNCINSGIDTVGVLTQYQPLRLNTHIGIGIPWDLDKNEGGVTVLPPYEKSTNSEWYTGTANAIYQNMAYMETYNPEYVLILSGDHIYKMDYEVMLDYHKANHADVTIACMPVPIEEASRFGVMITDGNGRITEFEEKPEHPRSNLASMGIYIFSWKALKESLTALKDQPSCDFGKHILPYCRDNGKRLFAYEFNGYWKDVGTLGSYWEANMELIDIIPEFNL
;
A
#
# COMPACT_ATOMS: atom_id res chain seq x y z
N MET A 1 -10.40 -19.32 -15.36
CA MET A 1 -10.13 -18.36 -14.29
C MET A 1 -9.36 -19.08 -13.19
N VAL A 2 -8.15 -18.66 -12.91
CA VAL A 2 -7.37 -19.23 -11.81
C VAL A 2 -7.74 -18.46 -10.55
N LYS A 3 -8.38 -19.13 -9.59
CA LYS A 3 -8.75 -18.52 -8.32
C LYS A 3 -7.48 -18.34 -7.49
N LYS A 4 -7.23 -17.14 -6.99
CA LYS A 4 -6.15 -16.82 -6.04
C LYS A 4 -6.75 -16.53 -4.67
N GLU A 5 -6.11 -16.97 -3.61
CA GLU A 5 -6.56 -16.61 -2.26
C GLU A 5 -6.41 -15.12 -2.01
N MET A 6 -5.22 -14.60 -2.24
CA MET A 6 -4.91 -13.16 -2.11
C MET A 6 -4.11 -12.67 -3.31
N ILE A 7 -4.40 -11.46 -3.77
CA ILE A 7 -3.61 -10.71 -4.74
C ILE A 7 -3.18 -9.37 -4.13
N ALA A 8 -2.09 -8.80 -4.62
CA ALA A 8 -1.62 -7.49 -4.19
C ALA A 8 -1.88 -6.41 -5.23
N MET A 9 -2.28 -5.22 -4.77
CA MET A 9 -2.41 -4.00 -5.56
C MET A 9 -1.49 -2.95 -4.98
N LEU A 10 -0.41 -2.63 -5.70
CA LEU A 10 0.67 -1.77 -5.25
C LEU A 10 0.52 -0.37 -5.84
N LEU A 11 0.24 0.61 -5.00
CA LEU A 11 0.07 2.02 -5.38
C LEU A 11 1.45 2.67 -5.57
N ALA A 12 1.85 2.87 -6.80
CA ALA A 12 3.16 3.39 -7.21
C ALA A 12 3.07 4.70 -8.03
N GLY A 13 1.95 5.42 -7.94
CA GLY A 13 1.65 6.60 -8.78
C GLY A 13 1.97 7.97 -8.15
N GLY A 14 2.51 8.03 -6.93
CA GLY A 14 2.76 9.28 -6.22
C GLY A 14 3.87 10.14 -6.82
N GLN A 15 3.69 11.48 -6.85
CA GLN A 15 4.69 12.44 -7.36
C GLN A 15 5.98 12.49 -6.53
N GLY A 16 5.88 12.29 -5.20
CA GLY A 16 7.03 12.36 -4.31
C GLY A 16 7.68 13.73 -4.21
N SER A 17 6.95 14.82 -4.43
CA SER A 17 7.46 16.19 -4.51
C SER A 17 8.32 16.63 -3.32
N ARG A 18 8.09 16.06 -2.13
CA ARG A 18 8.87 16.33 -0.90
C ARG A 18 10.30 15.80 -0.94
N LEU A 19 10.65 14.91 -1.90
CA LEU A 19 12.01 14.43 -2.15
C LEU A 19 12.80 15.34 -3.11
N GLY A 20 12.21 16.44 -3.59
CA GLY A 20 12.87 17.47 -4.40
C GLY A 20 13.57 16.87 -5.63
N VAL A 21 14.86 17.13 -5.76
CA VAL A 21 15.69 16.71 -6.91
C VAL A 21 15.70 15.21 -7.19
N LEU A 22 15.46 14.37 -6.19
CA LEU A 22 15.42 12.92 -6.35
C LEU A 22 14.24 12.44 -7.19
N THR A 23 13.16 13.23 -7.23
CA THR A 23 11.91 12.86 -7.92
C THR A 23 11.56 13.77 -9.09
N GLU A 24 12.45 14.67 -9.51
CA GLU A 24 12.23 15.49 -10.70
C GLU A 24 12.01 14.67 -11.98
N LYS A 25 12.75 13.57 -12.13
CA LYS A 25 12.80 12.73 -13.36
C LYS A 25 12.45 11.27 -13.11
N VAL A 26 12.06 10.91 -11.90
CA VAL A 26 11.71 9.54 -11.53
C VAL A 26 10.55 9.53 -10.54
N ALA A 27 9.66 8.55 -10.64
CA ALA A 27 8.65 8.31 -9.62
C ALA A 27 9.32 7.94 -8.28
N LYS A 28 8.72 8.35 -7.14
CA LYS A 28 9.26 8.04 -5.80
C LYS A 28 9.58 6.54 -5.63
N PRO A 29 8.73 5.59 -6.05
CA PRO A 29 9.05 4.15 -5.93
C PRO A 29 10.30 3.72 -6.71
N ALA A 30 10.71 4.48 -7.73
CA ALA A 30 11.91 4.19 -8.53
C ALA A 30 13.19 4.86 -8.02
N VAL A 31 13.12 5.62 -6.92
CA VAL A 31 14.31 6.22 -6.28
C VAL A 31 15.20 5.11 -5.71
N ALA A 32 16.52 5.23 -5.94
CA ALA A 32 17.50 4.27 -5.44
C ALA A 32 17.55 4.29 -3.90
N PHE A 33 17.78 3.13 -3.29
CA PHE A 33 17.92 2.96 -1.85
C PHE A 33 18.95 1.88 -1.54
N GLY A 34 19.76 2.08 -0.51
CA GLY A 34 20.78 1.11 -0.09
C GLY A 34 21.83 0.80 -1.19
N GLY A 35 22.07 1.72 -2.12
CA GLY A 35 23.05 1.61 -3.18
C GLY A 35 22.68 0.67 -4.34
N LYS A 36 21.91 -0.39 -4.09
CA LYS A 36 21.58 -1.45 -5.07
C LYS A 36 20.11 -1.49 -5.43
N TYR A 37 19.23 -1.22 -4.47
CA TYR A 37 17.79 -1.38 -4.58
C TYR A 37 17.08 -0.09 -4.97
N ARG A 38 15.77 -0.19 -5.22
CA ARG A 38 14.82 0.91 -5.31
C ARG A 38 13.74 0.72 -4.27
N ILE A 39 13.04 1.78 -3.91
CA ILE A 39 11.98 1.73 -2.88
C ILE A 39 10.93 0.67 -3.21
N ILE A 40 10.56 0.51 -4.49
CA ILE A 40 9.56 -0.48 -4.94
C ILE A 40 9.99 -1.94 -4.70
N ASP A 41 11.30 -2.20 -4.58
CA ASP A 41 11.81 -3.57 -4.43
C ASP A 41 11.37 -4.19 -3.10
N PHE A 42 11.18 -3.38 -2.07
CA PHE A 42 10.77 -3.85 -0.74
C PHE A 42 9.36 -4.44 -0.75
N PRO A 43 8.28 -3.72 -1.16
CA PRO A 43 6.96 -4.31 -1.22
C PRO A 43 6.85 -5.46 -2.22
N LEU A 44 7.57 -5.46 -3.35
CA LEU A 44 7.58 -6.58 -4.28
C LEU A 44 8.24 -7.82 -3.66
N SER A 45 9.39 -7.65 -2.97
CA SER A 45 10.05 -8.74 -2.25
C SER A 45 9.20 -9.27 -1.11
N ASN A 46 8.53 -8.39 -0.35
CA ASN A 46 7.60 -8.81 0.69
C ASN A 46 6.44 -9.62 0.12
N CYS A 47 5.88 -9.25 -1.05
CA CYS A 47 4.83 -10.03 -1.71
C CYS A 47 5.27 -11.48 -1.97
N ILE A 48 6.40 -11.65 -2.67
CA ILE A 48 6.83 -13.01 -3.05
C ILE A 48 7.26 -13.83 -1.83
N ASN A 49 7.90 -13.21 -0.84
CA ASN A 49 8.29 -13.86 0.40
C ASN A 49 7.08 -14.27 1.28
N SER A 50 5.92 -13.64 1.07
CA SER A 50 4.64 -13.98 1.70
C SER A 50 3.75 -14.85 0.79
N GLY A 51 4.30 -15.51 -0.22
CA GLY A 51 3.56 -16.40 -1.11
C GLY A 51 2.58 -15.70 -2.09
N ILE A 52 2.62 -14.37 -2.21
CA ILE A 52 1.76 -13.61 -3.12
C ILE A 52 2.45 -13.51 -4.47
N ASP A 53 1.96 -14.25 -5.43
CA ASP A 53 2.52 -14.36 -6.78
C ASP A 53 1.78 -13.56 -7.85
N THR A 54 0.82 -12.73 -7.46
CA THR A 54 -0.01 -11.92 -8.37
C THR A 54 -0.06 -10.49 -7.85
N VAL A 55 0.59 -9.58 -8.57
CA VAL A 55 0.77 -8.19 -8.14
C VAL A 55 0.41 -7.23 -9.26
N GLY A 56 -0.60 -6.40 -9.05
CA GLY A 56 -0.91 -5.26 -9.91
C GLY A 56 -0.19 -4.00 -9.43
N VAL A 57 0.66 -3.40 -10.23
CA VAL A 57 1.39 -2.17 -9.89
C VAL A 57 0.77 -0.98 -10.60
N LEU A 58 0.14 -0.09 -9.84
CA LEU A 58 -0.55 1.08 -10.38
C LEU A 58 0.42 2.25 -10.51
N THR A 59 0.78 2.57 -11.74
CA THR A 59 1.76 3.64 -12.06
C THR A 59 1.07 4.83 -12.69
N GLN A 60 1.54 6.04 -12.44
CA GLN A 60 0.97 7.24 -13.05
C GLN A 60 2.05 8.29 -13.36
N TYR A 61 2.87 8.65 -12.37
CA TYR A 61 3.84 9.72 -12.48
C TYR A 61 5.20 9.16 -12.92
N GLN A 62 5.85 9.80 -13.93
CA GLN A 62 7.19 9.44 -14.41
C GLN A 62 7.41 7.91 -14.54
N PRO A 63 6.53 7.18 -15.26
CA PRO A 63 6.46 5.72 -15.16
C PRO A 63 7.63 5.02 -15.86
N LEU A 64 8.30 5.68 -16.81
CA LEU A 64 9.27 5.03 -17.69
C LEU A 64 10.36 4.25 -16.94
N ARG A 65 11.06 4.92 -16.01
CA ARG A 65 12.15 4.26 -15.24
C ARG A 65 11.62 3.21 -14.28
N LEU A 66 10.44 3.45 -13.70
CA LEU A 66 9.79 2.48 -12.82
C LEU A 66 9.39 1.22 -13.59
N ASN A 67 8.69 1.38 -14.71
CA ASN A 67 8.24 0.26 -15.55
C ASN A 67 9.43 -0.52 -16.12
N THR A 68 10.51 0.16 -16.55
CA THR A 68 11.73 -0.50 -17.00
C THR A 68 12.38 -1.32 -15.88
N HIS A 69 12.39 -0.81 -14.64
CA HIS A 69 12.96 -1.52 -13.49
C HIS A 69 12.13 -2.76 -13.12
N ILE A 70 10.82 -2.64 -13.09
CA ILE A 70 9.92 -3.77 -12.81
C ILE A 70 10.02 -4.81 -13.93
N GLY A 71 10.07 -4.37 -15.18
CA GLY A 71 10.07 -5.27 -16.35
C GLY A 71 8.90 -6.25 -16.29
N ILE A 72 9.19 -7.52 -16.46
CA ILE A 72 8.23 -8.63 -16.31
C ILE A 72 8.31 -9.30 -14.93
N GLY A 73 9.12 -8.78 -14.01
CA GLY A 73 9.19 -9.27 -12.64
C GLY A 73 10.25 -10.35 -12.36
N ILE A 74 11.18 -10.59 -13.28
CA ILE A 74 12.24 -11.63 -13.13
C ILE A 74 12.97 -11.55 -11.77
N PRO A 75 13.39 -10.37 -11.26
CA PRO A 75 14.13 -10.31 -9.99
C PRO A 75 13.34 -10.83 -8.77
N TRP A 76 12.02 -10.91 -8.86
CA TRP A 76 11.12 -11.36 -7.79
C TRP A 76 10.40 -12.67 -8.12
N ASP A 77 10.80 -13.41 -9.16
CA ASP A 77 10.09 -14.60 -9.61
C ASP A 77 8.60 -14.32 -9.90
N LEU A 78 8.31 -13.13 -10.43
CA LEU A 78 6.97 -12.66 -10.81
C LEU A 78 6.73 -12.67 -12.33
N ASP A 79 7.59 -13.34 -13.10
CA ASP A 79 7.48 -13.52 -14.56
C ASP A 79 6.65 -14.77 -14.91
N LYS A 80 5.49 -14.91 -14.24
CA LYS A 80 4.65 -16.10 -14.36
C LYS A 80 3.59 -15.94 -15.45
N ASN A 81 3.25 -17.06 -16.12
CA ASN A 81 2.19 -17.09 -17.12
C ASN A 81 0.79 -16.86 -16.51
N GLU A 82 0.59 -17.29 -15.26
CA GLU A 82 -0.65 -17.13 -14.52
C GLU A 82 -0.38 -16.38 -13.21
N GLY A 83 -0.76 -15.11 -13.15
CA GLY A 83 -0.38 -14.19 -12.09
C GLY A 83 0.80 -13.32 -12.51
N GLY A 84 1.85 -13.29 -11.67
CA GLY A 84 3.02 -12.46 -11.90
C GLY A 84 2.77 -10.97 -11.64
N VAL A 85 3.72 -10.11 -12.07
CA VAL A 85 3.56 -8.67 -11.97
C VAL A 85 2.95 -8.09 -13.24
N THR A 86 1.94 -7.25 -13.06
CA THR A 86 1.29 -6.49 -14.15
C THR A 86 1.35 -5.01 -13.82
N VAL A 87 1.92 -4.22 -14.72
CA VAL A 87 1.90 -2.76 -14.60
C VAL A 87 0.58 -2.23 -15.14
N LEU A 88 -0.12 -1.44 -14.31
CA LEU A 88 -1.46 -0.92 -14.56
C LEU A 88 -1.38 0.63 -14.61
N PRO A 89 -1.12 1.23 -15.77
CA PRO A 89 -1.21 2.68 -15.94
C PRO A 89 -2.67 3.12 -16.05
N PRO A 90 -3.00 4.39 -15.78
CA PRO A 90 -4.29 4.93 -16.15
C PRO A 90 -4.49 4.80 -17.68
N TYR A 91 -5.70 4.49 -18.10
CA TYR A 91 -6.02 4.33 -19.52
C TYR A 91 -7.19 5.19 -19.94
N GLU A 92 -7.18 5.57 -21.21
CA GLU A 92 -8.25 6.33 -21.83
C GLU A 92 -9.45 5.42 -22.11
N LYS A 93 -10.61 5.79 -21.59
CA LYS A 93 -11.89 5.22 -22.04
C LYS A 93 -12.38 6.03 -23.22
N SER A 94 -13.16 5.43 -24.11
CA SER A 94 -13.62 6.02 -25.38
C SER A 94 -14.30 7.41 -25.26
N THR A 95 -14.61 7.85 -24.08
CA THR A 95 -15.29 9.13 -23.80
C THR A 95 -14.51 10.09 -22.90
N ASN A 96 -13.53 9.62 -22.08
CA ASN A 96 -12.76 10.47 -21.18
C ASN A 96 -11.39 9.84 -20.88
N SER A 97 -10.35 10.66 -20.88
CA SER A 97 -9.02 10.32 -20.33
C SER A 97 -9.04 10.60 -18.83
N GLU A 98 -8.99 9.56 -18.02
CA GLU A 98 -9.09 9.72 -16.57
C GLU A 98 -7.78 9.31 -15.88
N TRP A 99 -7.03 10.30 -15.42
CA TRP A 99 -5.97 10.09 -14.44
C TRP A 99 -6.55 9.50 -13.14
N TYR A 100 -5.74 8.79 -12.38
CA TYR A 100 -6.16 8.34 -11.06
C TYR A 100 -6.36 9.55 -10.13
N THR A 101 -7.59 9.76 -9.69
CA THR A 101 -7.99 10.86 -8.82
C THR A 101 -8.10 10.39 -7.36
N GLY A 102 -6.99 9.87 -6.83
CA GLY A 102 -6.89 9.33 -5.48
C GLY A 102 -6.57 7.83 -5.45
N THR A 103 -6.11 7.37 -4.30
CA THR A 103 -5.61 6.02 -4.10
C THR A 103 -6.68 4.94 -4.30
N ALA A 104 -7.89 5.18 -3.83
CA ALA A 104 -9.01 4.24 -4.00
C ALA A 104 -9.59 4.30 -5.42
N ASN A 105 -9.58 5.48 -6.05
CA ASN A 105 -9.99 5.61 -7.45
C ASN A 105 -9.09 4.78 -8.37
N ALA A 106 -7.76 4.76 -8.12
CA ALA A 106 -6.83 3.93 -8.87
C ALA A 106 -7.20 2.44 -8.78
N ILE A 107 -7.55 1.96 -7.60
CA ILE A 107 -8.00 0.58 -7.40
C ILE A 107 -9.35 0.32 -8.09
N TYR A 108 -10.30 1.26 -7.98
CA TYR A 108 -11.60 1.14 -8.65
C TYR A 108 -11.48 1.00 -10.17
N GLN A 109 -10.64 1.83 -10.81
CA GLN A 109 -10.43 1.76 -12.27
C GLN A 109 -9.86 0.41 -12.71
N ASN A 110 -9.19 -0.33 -11.83
CA ASN A 110 -8.58 -1.63 -12.09
C ASN A 110 -9.37 -2.82 -11.50
N MET A 111 -10.66 -2.63 -11.17
CA MET A 111 -11.50 -3.72 -10.62
C MET A 111 -11.56 -4.92 -11.55
N ALA A 112 -11.66 -4.70 -12.87
CA ALA A 112 -11.72 -5.77 -13.85
C ALA A 112 -10.46 -6.67 -13.82
N TYR A 113 -9.28 -6.09 -13.57
CA TYR A 113 -8.06 -6.88 -13.36
C TYR A 113 -8.18 -7.81 -12.15
N MET A 114 -8.64 -7.29 -11.00
CA MET A 114 -8.84 -8.12 -9.80
C MET A 114 -9.89 -9.20 -10.01
N GLU A 115 -10.98 -8.89 -10.73
CA GLU A 115 -12.06 -9.84 -11.06
C GLU A 115 -11.58 -11.03 -11.90
N THR A 116 -10.52 -10.88 -12.70
CA THR A 116 -9.97 -12.00 -13.49
C THR A 116 -9.44 -13.12 -12.59
N TYR A 117 -8.98 -12.80 -11.39
CA TYR A 117 -8.44 -13.76 -10.42
C TYR A 117 -9.47 -14.21 -9.37
N ASN A 118 -10.61 -13.51 -9.27
CA ASN A 118 -11.66 -13.77 -8.27
C ASN A 118 -11.09 -14.08 -6.87
N PRO A 119 -10.29 -13.18 -6.29
CA PRO A 119 -9.60 -13.42 -5.02
C PRO A 119 -10.59 -13.46 -3.85
N GLU A 120 -10.17 -14.05 -2.72
CA GLU A 120 -10.90 -13.91 -1.45
C GLU A 120 -10.50 -12.62 -0.74
N TYR A 121 -9.21 -12.26 -0.84
CA TYR A 121 -8.60 -11.09 -0.21
C TYR A 121 -7.81 -10.27 -1.19
N VAL A 122 -7.75 -8.96 -0.94
CA VAL A 122 -6.93 -8.02 -1.70
C VAL A 122 -6.04 -7.27 -0.73
N LEU A 123 -4.73 -7.37 -0.95
CA LEU A 123 -3.71 -6.61 -0.24
C LEU A 123 -3.46 -5.31 -1.00
N ILE A 124 -3.69 -4.18 -0.34
CA ILE A 124 -3.39 -2.84 -0.86
C ILE A 124 -2.09 -2.36 -0.22
N LEU A 125 -1.14 -1.97 -1.03
CA LEU A 125 0.20 -1.56 -0.61
C LEU A 125 0.53 -0.15 -1.09
N SER A 126 1.23 0.62 -0.26
CA SER A 126 1.95 1.81 -0.68
C SER A 126 3.34 1.42 -1.20
N GLY A 127 3.70 1.93 -2.38
CA GLY A 127 4.98 1.62 -3.04
C GLY A 127 6.12 2.56 -2.64
N ASP A 128 6.04 3.24 -1.50
CA ASP A 128 6.93 4.33 -1.13
C ASP A 128 7.52 4.24 0.29
N HIS A 129 7.47 3.06 0.90
CA HIS A 129 7.99 2.77 2.23
C HIS A 129 9.10 1.70 2.19
N ILE A 130 9.98 1.74 3.18
CA ILE A 130 11.07 0.77 3.40
C ILE A 130 10.71 -0.07 4.61
N TYR A 131 10.52 -1.38 4.43
CA TYR A 131 10.17 -2.31 5.49
C TYR A 131 10.30 -3.77 5.01
N LYS A 132 10.32 -4.69 5.96
CA LYS A 132 10.28 -6.14 5.70
C LYS A 132 9.14 -6.73 6.51
N MET A 133 8.13 -7.26 5.83
CA MET A 133 6.91 -7.75 6.46
C MET A 133 6.42 -9.01 5.77
N ASP A 134 5.98 -9.97 6.58
CA ASP A 134 5.27 -11.15 6.12
C ASP A 134 3.76 -10.86 6.13
N TYR A 135 3.18 -10.79 4.93
CA TYR A 135 1.75 -10.51 4.78
C TYR A 135 0.87 -11.74 5.06
N GLU A 136 1.43 -12.96 5.08
CA GLU A 136 0.68 -14.16 5.44
C GLU A 136 0.25 -14.11 6.91
N VAL A 137 1.15 -13.67 7.79
CA VAL A 137 0.84 -13.45 9.21
C VAL A 137 -0.28 -12.43 9.41
N MET A 138 -0.26 -11.33 8.64
CA MET A 138 -1.33 -10.35 8.67
C MET A 138 -2.65 -10.90 8.12
N LEU A 139 -2.59 -11.76 7.09
CA LEU A 139 -3.78 -12.42 6.54
C LEU A 139 -4.39 -13.40 7.55
N ASP A 140 -3.57 -14.16 8.26
CA ASP A 140 -4.04 -15.06 9.31
C ASP A 140 -4.73 -14.29 10.44
N TYR A 141 -4.18 -13.15 10.83
CA TYR A 141 -4.83 -12.24 11.78
C TYR A 141 -6.17 -11.74 11.24
N HIS A 142 -6.24 -11.35 9.96
CA HIS A 142 -7.47 -10.92 9.30
C HIS A 142 -8.55 -12.02 9.35
N LYS A 143 -8.17 -13.25 9.02
CA LYS A 143 -9.05 -14.43 9.05
C LYS A 143 -9.53 -14.75 10.48
N ALA A 144 -8.61 -14.77 11.44
CA ALA A 144 -8.91 -15.09 12.84
C ALA A 144 -9.93 -14.12 13.47
N ASN A 145 -9.86 -12.84 13.08
CA ASN A 145 -10.81 -11.82 13.55
C ASN A 145 -12.07 -11.72 12.66
N HIS A 146 -12.18 -12.55 11.63
CA HIS A 146 -13.25 -12.45 10.63
C HIS A 146 -13.39 -11.01 10.10
N ALA A 147 -12.29 -10.31 9.90
CA ALA A 147 -12.28 -8.91 9.54
C ALA A 147 -12.81 -8.69 8.11
N ASP A 148 -13.41 -7.54 7.87
CA ASP A 148 -13.70 -7.05 6.52
C ASP A 148 -12.52 -6.22 6.00
N VAL A 149 -11.83 -5.52 6.94
CA VAL A 149 -10.64 -4.73 6.67
C VAL A 149 -9.65 -4.91 7.82
N THR A 150 -8.39 -5.16 7.51
CA THR A 150 -7.27 -5.11 8.46
C THR A 150 -6.28 -4.05 8.01
N ILE A 151 -5.85 -3.20 8.93
CA ILE A 151 -4.91 -2.11 8.69
C ILE A 151 -3.62 -2.40 9.43
N ALA A 152 -2.50 -2.51 8.74
CA ALA A 152 -1.20 -2.56 9.39
C ALA A 152 -0.87 -1.20 10.00
N CYS A 153 -0.42 -1.21 11.24
CA CYS A 153 -0.11 -0.03 12.02
C CYS A 153 1.09 -0.25 12.93
N MET A 154 1.65 0.85 13.39
CA MET A 154 2.67 0.84 14.43
C MET A 154 2.58 2.10 15.28
N PRO A 155 3.03 2.05 16.55
CA PRO A 155 3.13 3.24 17.37
C PRO A 155 4.25 4.15 16.86
N VAL A 156 3.97 5.44 16.76
CA VAL A 156 4.94 6.48 16.40
C VAL A 156 4.98 7.54 17.52
N PRO A 157 6.03 8.39 17.59
CA PRO A 157 5.98 9.56 18.46
C PRO A 157 4.74 10.40 18.17
N ILE A 158 4.06 10.88 19.22
CA ILE A 158 2.78 11.59 19.05
C ILE A 158 2.92 12.86 18.19
N GLU A 159 4.10 13.48 18.22
CA GLU A 159 4.45 14.66 17.44
C GLU A 159 4.49 14.37 15.94
N GLU A 160 4.74 13.12 15.56
CA GLU A 160 4.77 12.67 14.17
C GLU A 160 3.43 12.11 13.68
N ALA A 161 2.53 11.78 14.59
CA ALA A 161 1.28 11.09 14.28
C ALA A 161 0.38 11.90 13.33
N SER A 162 0.45 13.24 13.35
CA SER A 162 -0.28 14.13 12.42
C SER A 162 0.08 13.93 10.93
N ARG A 163 1.18 13.24 10.63
CA ARG A 163 1.60 12.94 9.25
C ARG A 163 0.87 11.75 8.65
N PHE A 164 0.23 10.93 9.50
CA PHE A 164 -0.36 9.64 9.14
C PHE A 164 -1.86 9.60 9.40
N GLY A 165 -2.53 8.61 8.85
CA GLY A 165 -3.82 8.20 9.38
C GLY A 165 -3.62 7.54 10.74
N VAL A 166 -4.37 7.94 11.75
CA VAL A 166 -4.28 7.37 13.11
C VAL A 166 -5.54 6.63 13.49
N MET A 167 -5.36 5.57 14.28
CA MET A 167 -6.45 4.69 14.67
C MET A 167 -6.66 4.72 16.17
N ILE A 168 -7.93 4.67 16.58
CA ILE A 168 -8.34 4.42 17.94
C ILE A 168 -8.99 3.04 17.95
N THR A 169 -8.51 2.14 18.83
CA THR A 169 -8.96 0.76 18.92
C THR A 169 -9.61 0.49 20.27
N ASP A 170 -10.48 -0.51 20.31
CA ASP A 170 -10.92 -1.11 21.56
C ASP A 170 -9.87 -2.09 22.13
N GLY A 171 -10.16 -2.71 23.28
CA GLY A 171 -9.23 -3.67 23.91
C GLY A 171 -8.98 -4.95 23.12
N ASN A 172 -9.68 -5.17 22.01
CA ASN A 172 -9.55 -6.34 21.15
C ASN A 172 -8.89 -6.01 19.80
N GLY A 173 -8.37 -4.80 19.63
CA GLY A 173 -7.77 -4.35 18.37
C GLY A 173 -8.76 -3.95 17.29
N ARG A 174 -10.08 -3.92 17.59
CA ARG A 174 -11.08 -3.43 16.65
C ARG A 174 -10.99 -1.90 16.56
N ILE A 175 -10.92 -1.38 15.34
CA ILE A 175 -10.86 0.06 15.09
C ILE A 175 -12.23 0.67 15.30
N THR A 176 -12.33 1.58 16.26
CA THR A 176 -13.53 2.34 16.57
C THR A 176 -13.56 3.68 15.86
N GLU A 177 -12.38 4.30 15.67
CA GLU A 177 -12.24 5.56 14.96
C GLU A 177 -10.97 5.54 14.09
N PHE A 178 -11.04 6.26 12.98
CA PHE A 178 -9.92 6.51 12.08
C PHE A 178 -9.89 8.00 11.71
N GLU A 179 -8.74 8.64 11.88
CA GLU A 179 -8.53 10.06 11.58
C GLU A 179 -7.41 10.21 10.56
N GLU A 180 -7.71 10.71 9.37
CA GLU A 180 -6.70 10.92 8.33
C GLU A 180 -5.95 12.22 8.56
N LYS A 181 -4.69 12.13 8.95
CA LYS A 181 -3.77 13.26 9.17
C LYS A 181 -4.38 14.35 10.07
N PRO A 182 -4.79 14.01 11.30
CA PRO A 182 -5.40 14.96 12.19
C PRO A 182 -4.39 16.02 12.64
N GLU A 183 -4.85 17.25 12.78
CA GLU A 183 -4.02 18.35 13.31
C GLU A 183 -3.62 18.10 14.79
N HIS A 184 -4.55 17.50 15.55
CA HIS A 184 -4.35 17.13 16.94
C HIS A 184 -4.66 15.64 17.11
N PRO A 185 -3.67 14.74 16.91
CA PRO A 185 -3.89 13.31 16.98
C PRO A 185 -4.26 12.84 18.38
N ARG A 186 -5.33 12.05 18.49
CA ARG A 186 -5.80 11.45 19.76
C ARG A 186 -5.19 10.08 20.02
N SER A 187 -4.42 9.55 19.08
CA SER A 187 -3.72 8.28 19.18
C SER A 187 -2.37 8.40 18.47
N ASN A 188 -1.43 7.58 18.90
CA ASN A 188 -0.14 7.44 18.24
C ASN A 188 -0.04 6.18 17.37
N LEU A 189 -1.13 5.44 17.20
CA LEU A 189 -1.18 4.24 16.38
C LEU A 189 -1.35 4.63 14.91
N ALA A 190 -0.25 4.71 14.19
CA ALA A 190 -0.18 5.21 12.82
C ALA A 190 -0.43 4.11 11.80
N SER A 191 -1.23 4.40 10.77
CA SER A 191 -1.41 3.53 9.62
C SER A 191 -0.16 3.49 8.76
N MET A 192 0.29 2.31 8.41
CA MET A 192 1.40 2.10 7.48
C MET A 192 0.99 2.19 6.00
N GLY A 193 -0.31 2.44 5.70
CA GLY A 193 -0.80 2.42 4.31
C GLY A 193 -0.82 1.02 3.68
N ILE A 194 -0.91 0.00 4.52
CA ILE A 194 -0.98 -1.41 4.14
C ILE A 194 -2.31 -1.95 4.64
N TYR A 195 -3.14 -2.46 3.73
CA TYR A 195 -4.50 -2.91 4.04
C TYR A 195 -4.76 -4.29 3.46
N ILE A 196 -5.37 -5.19 4.24
CA ILE A 196 -6.02 -6.39 3.71
C ILE A 196 -7.53 -6.17 3.75
N PHE A 197 -8.17 -6.31 2.61
CA PHE A 197 -9.61 -6.29 2.46
C PHE A 197 -10.15 -7.67 2.08
N SER A 198 -11.25 -8.08 2.69
CA SER A 198 -12.09 -9.10 2.06
C SER A 198 -12.59 -8.55 0.72
N TRP A 199 -12.44 -9.30 -0.39
CA TRP A 199 -12.77 -8.82 -1.73
C TRP A 199 -14.19 -8.25 -1.83
N LYS A 200 -15.15 -8.91 -1.19
CA LYS A 200 -16.54 -8.43 -1.14
C LYS A 200 -16.65 -7.04 -0.54
N ALA A 201 -16.00 -6.79 0.61
CA ALA A 201 -16.05 -5.51 1.29
C ALA A 201 -15.36 -4.40 0.46
N LEU A 202 -14.22 -4.71 -0.17
CA LEU A 202 -13.53 -3.77 -1.06
C LEU A 202 -14.41 -3.39 -2.24
N LYS A 203 -14.96 -4.38 -2.95
CA LYS A 203 -15.80 -4.17 -4.14
C LYS A 203 -17.04 -3.34 -3.82
N GLU A 204 -17.73 -3.64 -2.72
CA GLU A 204 -18.89 -2.88 -2.25
C GLU A 204 -18.53 -1.41 -1.98
N SER A 205 -17.45 -1.17 -1.25
CA SER A 205 -17.01 0.19 -0.86
C SER A 205 -16.58 1.02 -2.06
N LEU A 206 -15.78 0.44 -2.96
CA LEU A 206 -15.34 1.11 -4.18
C LEU A 206 -16.52 1.45 -5.09
N THR A 207 -17.48 0.53 -5.23
CA THR A 207 -18.68 0.74 -6.07
C THR A 207 -19.57 1.83 -5.49
N ALA A 208 -19.75 1.85 -4.16
CA ALA A 208 -20.57 2.86 -3.49
C ALA A 208 -20.00 4.28 -3.63
N LEU A 209 -18.68 4.41 -3.71
CA LEU A 209 -17.99 5.70 -3.76
C LEU A 209 -17.45 6.04 -5.17
N LYS A 210 -17.86 5.31 -6.21
CA LYS A 210 -17.34 5.46 -7.57
C LYS A 210 -17.50 6.85 -8.19
N ASP A 211 -18.55 7.57 -7.80
CA ASP A 211 -18.89 8.89 -8.33
C ASP A 211 -18.23 10.05 -7.55
N GLN A 212 -17.39 9.73 -6.56
CA GLN A 212 -16.59 10.74 -5.86
C GLN A 212 -15.53 11.34 -6.81
N PRO A 213 -15.41 12.68 -6.89
CA PRO A 213 -14.44 13.35 -7.78
C PRO A 213 -12.98 12.96 -7.48
N SER A 214 -12.70 12.65 -6.22
CA SER A 214 -11.43 12.08 -5.75
C SER A 214 -11.75 11.09 -4.64
N CYS A 215 -11.19 9.88 -4.70
CA CYS A 215 -11.45 8.85 -3.73
C CYS A 215 -10.14 8.25 -3.18
N ASP A 216 -9.92 8.43 -1.89
CA ASP A 216 -8.77 7.91 -1.14
C ASP A 216 -9.19 6.90 -0.08
N PHE A 217 -8.30 5.96 0.25
CA PHE A 217 -8.57 4.97 1.29
C PHE A 217 -8.82 5.63 2.65
N GLY A 218 -7.87 6.44 3.14
CA GLY A 218 -7.97 7.06 4.45
C GLY A 218 -9.15 8.02 4.61
N LYS A 219 -9.39 8.84 3.59
CA LYS A 219 -10.43 9.88 3.67
C LYS A 219 -11.84 9.37 3.38
N HIS A 220 -11.99 8.31 2.57
CA HIS A 220 -13.30 7.93 2.06
C HIS A 220 -13.64 6.47 2.32
N ILE A 221 -12.78 5.51 1.94
CA ILE A 221 -13.09 4.08 2.03
C ILE A 221 -13.14 3.60 3.47
N LEU A 222 -12.15 3.93 4.31
CA LEU A 222 -12.11 3.46 5.68
C LEU A 222 -13.26 4.04 6.53
N PRO A 223 -13.56 5.36 6.47
CA PRO A 223 -14.75 5.91 7.10
C PRO A 223 -16.06 5.27 6.60
N TYR A 224 -16.21 5.10 5.27
CA TYR A 224 -17.37 4.41 4.72
C TYR A 224 -17.52 2.99 5.27
N CYS A 225 -16.47 2.21 5.32
CA CYS A 225 -16.50 0.85 5.86
C CYS A 225 -16.94 0.86 7.34
N ARG A 226 -16.36 1.73 8.16
CA ARG A 226 -16.71 1.89 9.57
C ARG A 226 -18.20 2.24 9.74
N ASP A 227 -18.68 3.25 9.03
CA ASP A 227 -20.02 3.80 9.15
C ASP A 227 -21.10 2.81 8.65
N ASN A 228 -20.72 1.89 7.76
CA ASN A 228 -21.57 0.80 7.28
C ASN A 228 -21.37 -0.52 8.03
N GLY A 229 -20.82 -0.47 9.23
CA GLY A 229 -20.76 -1.60 10.16
C GLY A 229 -19.79 -2.71 9.78
N LYS A 230 -18.84 -2.46 8.87
CA LYS A 230 -17.76 -3.40 8.54
C LYS A 230 -16.84 -3.58 9.77
N ARG A 231 -16.21 -4.74 9.85
CA ARG A 231 -15.27 -5.06 10.93
C ARG A 231 -13.87 -4.64 10.53
N LEU A 232 -13.42 -3.52 11.10
CA LEU A 232 -12.09 -2.98 10.89
C LEU A 232 -11.19 -3.37 12.07
N PHE A 233 -10.01 -3.93 11.81
CA PHE A 233 -9.03 -4.32 12.82
C PHE A 233 -7.67 -3.71 12.55
N ALA A 234 -6.98 -3.35 13.62
CA ALA A 234 -5.60 -2.88 13.59
C ALA A 234 -4.66 -4.08 13.80
N TYR A 235 -3.74 -4.30 12.87
CA TYR A 235 -2.65 -5.25 12.98
C TYR A 235 -1.38 -4.49 13.37
N GLU A 236 -0.94 -4.62 14.61
CA GLU A 236 0.27 -3.95 15.08
C GLU A 236 1.51 -4.68 14.57
N PHE A 237 2.25 -4.00 13.71
CA PHE A 237 3.49 -4.50 13.13
C PHE A 237 4.67 -4.20 14.06
N ASN A 238 5.44 -5.24 14.38
CA ASN A 238 6.66 -5.16 15.17
C ASN A 238 7.86 -5.44 14.26
N GLY A 239 8.44 -4.39 13.69
CA GLY A 239 9.60 -4.48 12.82
C GLY A 239 10.02 -3.12 12.29
N TYR A 240 11.10 -3.11 11.52
CA TYR A 240 11.58 -1.88 10.89
C TYR A 240 10.61 -1.39 9.82
N TRP A 241 10.21 -0.13 9.91
CA TRP A 241 9.42 0.57 8.89
C TRP A 241 9.79 2.05 8.86
N LYS A 242 10.02 2.59 7.65
CA LYS A 242 10.30 4.01 7.42
C LYS A 242 9.48 4.54 6.25
N ASP A 243 8.75 5.63 6.49
CA ASP A 243 8.24 6.50 5.43
C ASP A 243 9.36 7.41 4.94
N VAL A 244 9.98 7.05 3.84
CA VAL A 244 11.04 7.85 3.19
C VAL A 244 10.44 8.97 2.33
N GLY A 245 9.49 9.71 2.88
CA GLY A 245 8.73 10.77 2.21
C GLY A 245 9.41 12.12 2.17
N THR A 246 10.50 12.33 2.92
CA THR A 246 11.28 13.58 2.94
C THR A 246 12.75 13.27 2.71
N LEU A 247 13.55 14.27 2.29
CA LEU A 247 15.00 14.11 2.13
C LEU A 247 15.68 13.69 3.43
N GLY A 248 15.24 14.22 4.57
CA GLY A 248 15.78 13.85 5.89
C GLY A 248 15.51 12.38 6.21
N SER A 249 14.25 11.94 6.18
CA SER A 249 13.90 10.55 6.46
C SER A 249 14.50 9.55 5.47
N TYR A 250 14.64 9.96 4.20
CA TYR A 250 15.33 9.15 3.18
C TYR A 250 16.82 9.02 3.50
N TRP A 251 17.48 10.11 3.86
CA TRP A 251 18.90 10.10 4.24
C TRP A 251 19.15 9.26 5.50
N GLU A 252 18.36 9.49 6.54
CA GLU A 252 18.43 8.73 7.79
C GLU A 252 18.29 7.23 7.55
N ALA A 253 17.27 6.80 6.80
CA ALA A 253 17.04 5.40 6.48
C ALA A 253 18.22 4.76 5.71
N ASN A 254 18.90 5.51 4.82
CA ASN A 254 20.11 5.03 4.17
C ASN A 254 21.31 4.95 5.12
N MET A 255 21.43 5.90 6.06
CA MET A 255 22.52 5.89 7.05
C MET A 255 22.37 4.76 8.06
N GLU A 256 21.15 4.43 8.48
CA GLU A 256 20.86 3.29 9.37
C GLU A 256 21.36 1.94 8.82
N LEU A 257 21.48 1.81 7.47
CA LEU A 257 21.99 0.58 6.85
C LEU A 257 23.49 0.36 7.06
N ILE A 258 24.24 1.39 7.37
CA ILE A 258 25.70 1.33 7.57
C ILE A 258 26.10 1.38 9.04
N ASP A 259 25.16 1.30 9.95
CA ASP A 259 25.42 1.13 11.36
C ASP A 259 26.20 -0.18 11.63
N ILE A 260 26.94 -0.24 12.72
CA ILE A 260 27.73 -1.44 13.08
C ILE A 260 26.82 -2.68 13.22
N ILE A 261 25.63 -2.50 13.75
CA ILE A 261 24.56 -3.50 13.81
C ILE A 261 23.30 -2.85 13.26
N PRO A 262 23.05 -2.94 11.94
CA PRO A 262 21.88 -2.31 11.36
C PRO A 262 20.61 -3.02 11.84
N GLU A 263 19.60 -2.25 12.24
CA GLU A 263 18.29 -2.78 12.59
C GLU A 263 17.61 -3.42 11.36
N PHE A 264 17.89 -2.85 10.19
CA PHE A 264 17.39 -3.34 8.91
C PHE A 264 18.55 -3.85 8.05
N ASN A 265 18.56 -5.16 7.80
CA ASN A 265 19.56 -5.81 6.97
C ASN A 265 18.98 -6.14 5.58
N LEU A 266 19.69 -5.70 4.52
CA LEU A 266 19.32 -5.87 3.11
C LEU A 266 19.74 -7.25 2.56
#